data_ab36058ab2d5bc32b98735d4a24c14dd
#
_entry.id   ab36058ab2d5bc32b98735d4a24c14dd
#
_cell.length_a   1.000
_cell.length_b   1.000
_cell.length_c   1.000
_cell.angle_alpha   90.00
_cell.angle_beta   90.00
_cell.angle_gamma   90.00
#
_symmetry.space_group_name_H-M   'P 1'
#
loop_
_entity.id
_entity.type
_entity.pdbx_description
1 polymer ?
#
loop_
_entity_poly.entity_id
_entity_poly.type
_entity_poly.pdbx_seq_one_letter_code
_entity_poly.pdbx_strand_id
1 'polypeptide(L)'
;MGKVVVVTSGKGGVGKTTSTAALGAALAQNKEKVVVVDFDVGLRNLDLVMGAERRVVYDLVNVIQGDAKLTQALIRDKRLDTLFLLPASQTRDKDNLTPEGVEWVISELKKHFDWVICDSPAGIERGATLAMRHADIAVVVTNPEVSSVRDSDRIIGLLDSKTIKAERGERMEKHLLLTRYDAARAERGDMLKVDDVLEILSIP
;
A
#
# COMPACT_ATOMS: atom_id res chain seq x y z
N MET A 1 -10.52 11.20 12.76
CA MET A 1 -9.15 10.69 12.66
C MET A 1 -9.05 9.90 11.35
N GLY A 2 -8.03 10.17 10.53
CA GLY A 2 -7.92 9.58 9.19
C GLY A 2 -7.87 8.05 9.19
N LYS A 3 -8.33 7.44 8.10
CA LYS A 3 -8.28 5.99 7.88
C LYS A 3 -6.98 5.58 7.19
N VAL A 4 -6.42 4.44 7.58
CA VAL A 4 -5.23 3.85 6.94
C VAL A 4 -5.65 2.70 6.04
N VAL A 5 -5.27 2.79 4.78
CA VAL A 5 -5.47 1.73 3.77
C VAL A 5 -4.10 1.18 3.40
N VAL A 6 -3.91 -0.12 3.46
CA VAL A 6 -2.74 -0.76 2.86
C VAL A 6 -3.11 -1.38 1.51
N VAL A 7 -2.32 -1.09 0.48
CA VAL A 7 -2.38 -1.78 -0.81
C VAL A 7 -1.22 -2.76 -0.85
N THR A 8 -1.53 -4.04 -0.90
CA THR A 8 -0.54 -5.11 -0.73
C THR A 8 -0.73 -6.26 -1.70
N SER A 9 0.28 -7.10 -1.88
CA SER A 9 0.21 -8.32 -2.71
C SER A 9 1.29 -9.31 -2.33
N GLY A 10 1.03 -10.59 -2.55
CA GLY A 10 2.04 -11.63 -2.40
C GLY A 10 3.11 -11.64 -3.49
N LYS A 11 2.79 -11.13 -4.70
CA LYS A 11 3.66 -11.18 -5.88
C LYS A 11 3.99 -9.79 -6.40
N GLY A 12 5.23 -9.60 -6.89
CA GLY A 12 5.65 -8.38 -7.57
C GLY A 12 4.98 -8.21 -8.93
N GLY A 13 4.85 -6.96 -9.39
CA GLY A 13 4.39 -6.66 -10.75
C GLY A 13 2.88 -6.84 -10.99
N VAL A 14 2.06 -7.10 -9.96
CA VAL A 14 0.60 -7.26 -10.10
C VAL A 14 -0.17 -5.94 -10.19
N GLY A 15 0.48 -4.79 -10.00
CA GLY A 15 -0.14 -3.46 -10.15
C GLY A 15 -0.43 -2.72 -8.84
N LYS A 16 0.19 -3.09 -7.70
CA LYS A 16 0.00 -2.40 -6.41
C LYS A 16 0.22 -0.89 -6.51
N THR A 17 1.42 -0.47 -6.87
CA THR A 17 1.83 0.94 -6.94
C THR A 17 0.93 1.76 -7.85
N THR A 18 0.55 1.20 -9.01
CA THR A 18 -0.42 1.82 -9.92
C THR A 18 -1.80 1.97 -9.25
N SER A 19 -2.25 0.93 -8.55
CA SER A 19 -3.53 0.95 -7.83
C SER A 19 -3.51 1.91 -6.65
N THR A 20 -2.39 2.01 -5.93
CA THR A 20 -2.18 2.98 -4.84
C THR A 20 -2.31 4.41 -5.36
N ALA A 21 -1.60 4.75 -6.44
CA ALA A 21 -1.67 6.07 -7.05
C ALA A 21 -3.08 6.39 -7.59
N ALA A 22 -3.74 5.43 -8.23
CA ALA A 22 -5.09 5.59 -8.77
C ALA A 22 -6.13 5.80 -7.66
N LEU A 23 -6.08 5.00 -6.58
CA LEU A 23 -6.96 5.15 -5.42
C LEU A 23 -6.77 6.50 -4.73
N GLY A 24 -5.51 6.91 -4.52
CA GLY A 24 -5.19 8.21 -3.96
C GLY A 24 -5.74 9.37 -4.81
N ALA A 25 -5.57 9.29 -6.13
CA ALA A 25 -6.08 10.28 -7.05
C ALA A 25 -7.62 10.34 -7.06
N ALA A 26 -8.31 9.18 -7.06
CA ALA A 26 -9.77 9.11 -7.04
C ALA A 26 -10.37 9.73 -5.77
N LEU A 27 -9.80 9.42 -4.60
CA LEU A 27 -10.24 10.03 -3.33
C LEU A 27 -9.98 11.54 -3.31
N ALA A 28 -8.83 12.00 -3.81
CA ALA A 28 -8.51 13.42 -3.87
C ALA A 28 -9.42 14.19 -4.87
N GLN A 29 -9.87 13.56 -5.96
CA GLN A 29 -10.88 14.14 -6.85
C GLN A 29 -12.23 14.35 -6.14
N ASN A 30 -12.56 13.52 -5.16
CA ASN A 30 -13.72 13.68 -4.28
C ASN A 30 -13.50 14.70 -3.14
N LYS A 31 -12.42 15.49 -3.20
CA LYS A 31 -12.06 16.52 -2.23
C LYS A 31 -11.60 15.98 -0.87
N GLU A 32 -11.35 14.68 -0.76
CA GLU A 32 -10.73 14.08 0.41
C GLU A 32 -9.24 14.47 0.48
N LYS A 33 -8.73 14.66 1.67
CA LYS A 33 -7.32 14.97 1.89
C LYS A 33 -6.53 13.66 2.04
N VAL A 34 -5.71 13.35 1.06
CA VAL A 34 -5.07 12.05 0.90
C VAL A 34 -3.55 12.16 0.91
N VAL A 35 -2.90 11.24 1.61
CA VAL A 35 -1.46 10.99 1.47
C VAL A 35 -1.23 9.54 1.05
N VAL A 36 -0.41 9.36 0.01
CA VAL A 36 0.12 8.04 -0.36
C VAL A 36 1.54 7.92 0.16
N VAL A 37 1.86 6.79 0.79
CA VAL A 37 3.15 6.53 1.44
C VAL A 37 3.79 5.32 0.78
N ASP A 38 5.00 5.48 0.26
CA ASP A 38 5.77 4.41 -0.37
C ASP A 38 6.64 3.70 0.69
N PHE A 39 6.38 2.41 0.90
CA PHE A 39 7.16 1.55 1.81
C PHE A 39 8.19 0.68 1.08
N ASP A 40 8.30 0.80 -0.27
CA ASP A 40 9.24 0.00 -1.06
C ASP A 40 10.65 0.63 -1.08
N VAL A 41 11.29 0.60 0.10
CA VAL A 41 12.66 1.12 0.28
C VAL A 41 13.63 0.38 -0.61
N GLY A 42 14.43 1.15 -1.36
CA GLY A 42 15.41 0.67 -2.33
C GLY A 42 14.90 0.70 -3.77
N LEU A 43 13.63 0.43 -4.05
CA LEU A 43 13.06 0.49 -5.40
C LEU A 43 12.40 1.83 -5.73
N ARG A 44 11.64 2.40 -4.79
CA ARG A 44 10.98 3.71 -4.91
C ARG A 44 10.29 3.92 -6.26
N ASN A 45 9.11 3.34 -6.43
CA ASN A 45 8.38 3.38 -7.70
C ASN A 45 7.17 4.32 -7.70
N LEU A 46 6.63 4.65 -6.53
CA LEU A 46 5.40 5.43 -6.42
C LEU A 46 5.58 6.87 -6.92
N ASP A 47 6.73 7.49 -6.66
CA ASP A 47 7.06 8.83 -7.14
C ASP A 47 7.16 8.91 -8.67
N LEU A 48 7.66 7.85 -9.33
CA LEU A 48 7.69 7.75 -10.79
C LEU A 48 6.27 7.69 -11.36
N VAL A 49 5.40 6.83 -10.79
CA VAL A 49 4.00 6.71 -11.22
C VAL A 49 3.23 8.03 -11.05
N MET A 50 3.56 8.79 -10.01
CA MET A 50 2.93 10.09 -9.73
C MET A 50 3.62 11.28 -10.43
N GLY A 51 4.72 11.08 -11.16
CA GLY A 51 5.49 12.13 -11.83
C GLY A 51 6.10 13.13 -10.83
N ALA A 52 6.54 12.63 -9.68
CA ALA A 52 7.10 13.43 -8.59
C ALA A 52 8.61 13.19 -8.36
N GLU A 53 9.25 12.33 -9.14
CA GLU A 53 10.62 11.84 -8.95
C GLU A 53 11.67 12.95 -8.82
N ARG A 54 11.50 14.05 -9.56
CA ARG A 54 12.43 15.20 -9.55
C ARG A 54 12.18 16.16 -8.39
N ARG A 55 11.17 15.94 -7.57
CA ARG A 55 10.80 16.80 -6.44
C ARG A 55 11.13 16.16 -5.09
N VAL A 56 11.64 14.94 -5.09
CA VAL A 56 12.01 14.23 -3.86
C VAL A 56 13.33 14.82 -3.34
N VAL A 57 13.27 15.45 -2.18
CA VAL A 57 14.42 15.95 -1.42
C VAL A 57 14.63 15.11 -0.17
N TYR A 58 13.56 14.83 0.54
CA TYR A 58 13.52 13.98 1.73
C TYR A 58 12.51 12.86 1.55
N ASP A 59 12.72 11.76 2.25
CA ASP A 59 11.95 10.53 2.15
C ASP A 59 11.47 10.04 3.54
N LEU A 60 10.71 8.94 3.56
CA LEU A 60 10.19 8.32 4.76
C LEU A 60 11.29 7.99 5.79
N VAL A 61 12.45 7.51 5.33
CA VAL A 61 13.56 7.14 6.22
C VAL A 61 14.18 8.39 6.85
N ASN A 62 14.36 9.49 6.10
CA ASN A 62 14.84 10.75 6.67
C ASN A 62 13.93 11.26 7.80
N VAL A 63 12.62 11.12 7.62
CA VAL A 63 11.65 11.50 8.65
C VAL A 63 11.76 10.63 9.89
N ILE A 64 11.86 9.30 9.72
CA ILE A 64 12.00 8.35 10.84
C ILE A 64 13.30 8.57 11.61
N GLN A 65 14.40 8.90 10.92
CA GLN A 65 15.70 9.16 11.54
C GLN A 65 15.82 10.57 12.15
N GLY A 66 14.84 11.45 11.90
CA GLY A 66 14.87 12.82 12.39
C GLY A 66 15.74 13.78 11.54
N ASP A 67 16.22 13.32 10.38
CA ASP A 67 16.99 14.14 9.44
C ASP A 67 16.12 15.21 8.75
N ALA A 68 14.81 15.00 8.71
CA ALA A 68 13.83 15.92 8.13
C ALA A 68 12.51 15.92 8.90
N LYS A 69 11.80 17.06 8.88
CA LYS A 69 10.43 17.12 9.37
C LYS A 69 9.49 16.45 8.37
N LEU A 70 8.41 15.84 8.86
CA LEU A 70 7.38 15.20 8.00
C LEU A 70 6.89 16.17 6.90
N THR A 71 6.64 17.44 7.26
CA THR A 71 6.19 18.48 6.32
C THR A 71 7.19 18.80 5.19
N GLN A 72 8.48 18.53 5.39
CA GLN A 72 9.51 18.75 4.38
C GLN A 72 9.61 17.56 3.40
N ALA A 73 9.24 16.35 3.83
CA ALA A 73 9.24 15.16 3.01
C ALA A 73 7.93 14.98 2.21
N LEU A 74 6.83 15.63 2.63
CA LEU A 74 5.56 15.57 1.93
C LEU A 74 5.60 16.36 0.62
N ILE A 75 5.26 15.71 -0.48
CA ILE A 75 5.22 16.29 -1.82
C ILE A 75 3.75 16.41 -2.25
N ARG A 76 3.24 17.64 -2.41
CA ARG A 76 1.89 17.87 -2.94
C ARG A 76 1.83 17.55 -4.44
N ASP A 77 0.80 16.86 -4.89
CA ASP A 77 0.57 16.62 -6.33
C ASP A 77 0.35 17.94 -7.08
N LYS A 78 0.78 17.98 -8.35
CA LYS A 78 0.67 19.21 -9.17
C LYS A 78 -0.74 19.47 -9.71
N ARG A 79 -1.58 18.45 -9.80
CA ARG A 79 -2.91 18.47 -10.41
C ARG A 79 -4.02 18.39 -9.38
N LEU A 80 -3.76 17.75 -8.24
CA LEU A 80 -4.72 17.49 -7.18
C LEU A 80 -4.20 18.08 -5.86
N ASP A 81 -4.72 19.24 -5.48
CA ASP A 81 -4.24 20.01 -4.32
C ASP A 81 -4.39 19.28 -2.99
N THR A 82 -5.27 18.31 -2.90
CA THR A 82 -5.53 17.49 -1.70
C THR A 82 -4.76 16.18 -1.67
N LEU A 83 -3.98 15.85 -2.74
CA LEU A 83 -3.16 14.65 -2.83
C LEU A 83 -1.70 14.95 -2.49
N PHE A 84 -1.14 14.13 -1.60
CA PHE A 84 0.25 14.22 -1.17
C PHE A 84 0.94 12.85 -1.30
N LEU A 85 2.25 12.89 -1.49
CA LEU A 85 3.14 11.73 -1.53
C LEU A 85 4.18 11.85 -0.42
N LEU A 86 4.40 10.77 0.33
CA LEU A 86 5.59 10.54 1.14
C LEU A 86 6.41 9.44 0.47
N PRO A 87 7.53 9.76 -0.19
CA PRO A 87 8.29 8.79 -0.98
C PRO A 87 9.12 7.85 -0.09
N ALA A 88 9.43 6.66 -0.62
CA ALA A 88 10.44 5.77 -0.04
C ALA A 88 11.87 6.26 -0.29
N SER A 89 12.81 5.75 0.49
CA SER A 89 14.24 5.98 0.24
C SER A 89 14.78 5.08 -0.88
N GLN A 90 15.65 5.63 -1.73
CA GLN A 90 16.40 4.87 -2.73
C GLN A 90 17.72 4.32 -2.21
N THR A 91 18.36 5.05 -1.29
CA THR A 91 19.75 4.85 -0.89
C THR A 91 19.91 4.21 0.49
N ARG A 92 18.84 4.17 1.27
CA ARG A 92 18.85 3.61 2.63
C ARG A 92 18.42 2.14 2.62
N ASP A 93 18.85 1.42 3.64
CA ASP A 93 18.49 0.02 3.83
C ASP A 93 17.07 -0.10 4.43
N LYS A 94 16.37 -1.20 4.13
CA LYS A 94 15.06 -1.55 4.69
C LYS A 94 15.06 -1.61 6.23
N ASP A 95 16.21 -1.89 6.83
CA ASP A 95 16.39 -1.94 8.29
C ASP A 95 16.25 -0.57 8.96
N ASN A 96 16.32 0.52 8.21
CA ASN A 96 16.06 1.86 8.71
C ASN A 96 14.57 2.18 8.96
N LEU A 97 13.65 1.32 8.48
CA LEU A 97 12.25 1.38 8.86
C LEU A 97 12.07 0.73 10.22
N THR A 98 12.04 1.52 11.30
CA THR A 98 11.75 1.01 12.64
C THR A 98 10.24 0.97 12.90
N PRO A 99 9.73 -0.01 13.67
CA PRO A 99 8.30 -0.07 14.02
C PRO A 99 7.81 1.21 14.69
N GLU A 100 8.59 1.75 15.62
CA GLU A 100 8.28 2.97 16.39
C GLU A 100 8.25 4.20 15.48
N GLY A 101 9.19 4.30 14.54
CA GLY A 101 9.24 5.37 13.55
C GLY A 101 8.05 5.34 12.60
N VAL A 102 7.68 4.15 12.12
CA VAL A 102 6.50 3.96 11.26
C VAL A 102 5.23 4.29 12.02
N GLU A 103 5.08 3.83 13.27
CA GLU A 103 3.93 4.15 14.12
C GLU A 103 3.77 5.66 14.32
N TRP A 104 4.87 6.34 14.61
CA TRP A 104 4.87 7.80 14.78
C TRP A 104 4.44 8.50 13.49
N VAL A 105 5.03 8.15 12.34
CA VAL A 105 4.68 8.76 11.03
C VAL A 105 3.21 8.55 10.71
N ILE A 106 2.71 7.31 10.80
CA ILE A 106 1.30 7.01 10.51
C ILE A 106 0.37 7.76 11.46
N SER A 107 0.71 7.84 12.75
CA SER A 107 -0.08 8.58 13.74
C SER A 107 -0.14 10.07 13.44
N GLU A 108 0.97 10.69 13.02
CA GLU A 108 0.99 12.10 12.62
C GLU A 108 0.18 12.33 11.33
N LEU A 109 0.34 11.46 10.33
CA LEU A 109 -0.43 11.56 9.09
C LEU A 109 -1.94 11.46 9.33
N LYS A 110 -2.40 10.55 10.20
CA LYS A 110 -3.83 10.41 10.56
C LYS A 110 -4.45 11.66 11.19
N LYS A 111 -3.65 12.57 11.75
CA LYS A 111 -4.14 13.84 12.31
C LYS A 111 -4.46 14.88 11.22
N HIS A 112 -3.81 14.77 10.06
CA HIS A 112 -3.81 15.80 9.03
C HIS A 112 -4.47 15.38 7.71
N PHE A 113 -4.71 14.09 7.52
CA PHE A 113 -5.27 13.50 6.31
C PHE A 113 -6.52 12.66 6.63
N ASP A 114 -7.48 12.67 5.72
CA ASP A 114 -8.66 11.82 5.80
C ASP A 114 -8.30 10.37 5.45
N TRP A 115 -7.34 10.21 4.52
CA TRP A 115 -6.85 8.92 4.06
C TRP A 115 -5.33 8.87 4.02
N VAL A 116 -4.76 7.81 4.61
CA VAL A 116 -3.34 7.44 4.52
C VAL A 116 -3.28 6.12 3.77
N ILE A 117 -2.75 6.12 2.54
CA ILE A 117 -2.68 4.93 1.70
C ILE A 117 -1.23 4.46 1.64
N CYS A 118 -0.95 3.27 2.17
CA CYS A 118 0.37 2.67 2.22
C CYS A 118 0.58 1.73 1.02
N ASP A 119 1.52 2.07 0.13
CA ASP A 119 2.00 1.16 -0.91
C ASP A 119 3.02 0.21 -0.30
N SER A 120 2.66 -1.05 -0.12
CA SER A 120 3.55 -2.02 0.48
C SER A 120 4.51 -2.62 -0.55
N PRO A 121 5.75 -2.99 -0.18
CA PRO A 121 6.54 -3.88 -1.03
C PRO A 121 5.82 -5.22 -1.23
N ALA A 122 6.18 -5.96 -2.28
CA ALA A 122 5.62 -7.29 -2.52
C ALA A 122 6.12 -8.31 -1.48
N GLY A 123 5.28 -9.31 -1.19
CA GLY A 123 5.66 -10.42 -0.33
C GLY A 123 5.42 -10.20 1.15
N ILE A 124 6.13 -10.96 1.97
CA ILE A 124 5.88 -11.12 3.40
C ILE A 124 7.02 -10.58 4.29
N GLU A 125 7.99 -9.92 3.69
CA GLU A 125 9.16 -9.39 4.40
C GLU A 125 8.79 -8.24 5.34
N ARG A 126 9.77 -7.82 6.15
CA ARG A 126 9.61 -6.78 7.19
C ARG A 126 8.97 -5.48 6.67
N GLY A 127 9.38 -5.00 5.49
CA GLY A 127 8.80 -3.78 4.91
C GLY A 127 7.30 -3.90 4.63
N ALA A 128 6.85 -5.05 4.10
CA ALA A 128 5.44 -5.32 3.87
C ALA A 128 4.67 -5.41 5.19
N THR A 129 5.22 -6.10 6.19
CA THR A 129 4.60 -6.23 7.52
C THR A 129 4.44 -4.88 8.21
N LEU A 130 5.44 -4.00 8.13
CA LEU A 130 5.38 -2.65 8.69
C LEU A 130 4.31 -1.79 7.99
N ALA A 131 4.21 -1.88 6.65
CA ALA A 131 3.18 -1.17 5.90
C ALA A 131 1.75 -1.60 6.28
N MET A 132 1.55 -2.90 6.59
CA MET A 132 0.25 -3.48 6.97
C MET A 132 -0.14 -3.19 8.42
N ARG A 133 0.83 -3.03 9.32
CA ARG A 133 0.63 -3.08 10.78
C ARG A 133 -0.47 -2.15 11.29
N HIS A 134 -0.53 -0.93 10.75
CA HIS A 134 -1.45 0.13 11.21
C HIS A 134 -2.70 0.27 10.35
N ALA A 135 -2.93 -0.66 9.39
CA ALA A 135 -4.03 -0.55 8.46
C ALA A 135 -5.40 -0.76 9.12
N ASP A 136 -6.35 0.08 8.73
CA ASP A 136 -7.77 -0.06 9.05
C ASP A 136 -8.49 -0.91 7.99
N ILE A 137 -8.02 -0.80 6.73
CA ILE A 137 -8.55 -1.45 5.53
C ILE A 137 -7.38 -2.01 4.72
N ALA A 138 -7.54 -3.18 4.11
CA ALA A 138 -6.57 -3.76 3.20
C ALA A 138 -7.17 -3.97 1.80
N VAL A 139 -6.40 -3.55 0.77
CA VAL A 139 -6.66 -3.88 -0.63
C VAL A 139 -5.60 -4.88 -1.07
N VAL A 140 -6.00 -6.14 -1.24
CA VAL A 140 -5.12 -7.21 -1.70
C VAL A 140 -5.17 -7.27 -3.22
N VAL A 141 -4.05 -6.93 -3.86
CA VAL A 141 -3.93 -6.89 -5.32
C VAL A 141 -3.36 -8.22 -5.81
N THR A 142 -4.05 -8.87 -6.73
CA THR A 142 -3.59 -10.12 -7.35
C THR A 142 -3.95 -10.15 -8.84
N ASN A 143 -3.29 -11.03 -9.60
CA ASN A 143 -3.73 -11.42 -10.93
C ASN A 143 -4.27 -12.87 -10.90
N PRO A 144 -5.09 -13.28 -11.88
CA PRO A 144 -5.78 -14.59 -11.87
C PRO A 144 -4.86 -15.74 -12.29
N GLU A 145 -3.69 -15.81 -11.66
CA GLU A 145 -2.71 -16.88 -11.80
C GLU A 145 -2.61 -17.66 -10.49
N VAL A 146 -2.55 -18.98 -10.54
CA VAL A 146 -2.51 -19.87 -9.37
C VAL A 146 -1.43 -19.45 -8.35
N SER A 147 -0.22 -19.15 -8.84
CA SER A 147 0.89 -18.71 -7.97
C SER A 147 0.59 -17.39 -7.25
N SER A 148 0.01 -16.43 -7.97
CA SER A 148 -0.33 -15.11 -7.41
C SER A 148 -1.43 -15.20 -6.36
N VAL A 149 -2.44 -16.03 -6.61
CA VAL A 149 -3.55 -16.27 -5.67
C VAL A 149 -3.04 -16.97 -4.40
N ARG A 150 -2.18 -18.00 -4.52
CA ARG A 150 -1.54 -18.63 -3.35
C ARG A 150 -0.70 -17.68 -2.51
N ASP A 151 0.05 -16.78 -3.16
CA ASP A 151 0.84 -15.79 -2.45
C ASP A 151 -0.06 -14.75 -1.78
N SER A 152 -1.22 -14.44 -2.38
CA SER A 152 -2.23 -13.55 -1.78
C SER A 152 -2.89 -14.17 -0.54
N ASP A 153 -3.12 -15.48 -0.51
CA ASP A 153 -3.63 -16.18 0.68
C ASP A 153 -2.68 -16.03 1.87
N ARG A 154 -1.37 -16.13 1.64
CA ARG A 154 -0.36 -15.86 2.69
C ARG A 154 -0.44 -14.42 3.20
N ILE A 155 -0.66 -13.43 2.33
CA ILE A 155 -0.84 -12.02 2.72
C ILE A 155 -2.08 -11.86 3.60
N ILE A 156 -3.18 -12.51 3.25
CA ILE A 156 -4.42 -12.49 4.04
C ILE A 156 -4.15 -13.05 5.45
N GLY A 157 -3.42 -14.15 5.56
CA GLY A 157 -3.00 -14.70 6.86
C GLY A 157 -2.13 -13.75 7.69
N LEU A 158 -1.26 -12.95 7.05
CA LEU A 158 -0.49 -11.92 7.75
C LEU A 158 -1.39 -10.75 8.22
N LEU A 159 -2.32 -10.31 7.41
CA LEU A 159 -3.29 -9.26 7.77
C LEU A 159 -4.11 -9.68 9.00
N ASP A 160 -4.47 -10.96 9.10
CA ASP A 160 -5.25 -11.53 10.19
C ASP A 160 -4.43 -11.87 11.45
N SER A 161 -3.09 -11.76 11.40
CA SER A 161 -2.21 -12.16 12.52
C SER A 161 -1.20 -11.11 12.95
N LYS A 162 -0.80 -10.16 12.09
CA LYS A 162 0.33 -9.24 12.33
C LYS A 162 -0.05 -7.76 12.39
N THR A 163 -1.33 -7.44 12.27
CA THR A 163 -1.83 -6.06 12.36
C THR A 163 -2.26 -5.73 13.79
N ILE A 164 -2.31 -4.43 14.13
CA ILE A 164 -2.81 -3.98 15.44
C ILE A 164 -4.27 -4.40 15.64
N LYS A 165 -5.08 -4.40 14.57
CA LYS A 165 -6.46 -4.92 14.63
C LYS A 165 -6.50 -6.39 15.04
N ALA A 166 -5.65 -7.22 14.42
CA ALA A 166 -5.56 -8.64 14.76
C ALA A 166 -5.13 -8.86 16.21
N GLU A 167 -4.13 -8.11 16.71
CA GLU A 167 -3.67 -8.15 18.11
C GLU A 167 -4.79 -7.78 19.09
N ARG A 168 -5.74 -6.94 18.69
CA ARG A 168 -6.91 -6.54 19.49
C ARG A 168 -8.14 -7.46 19.30
N GLY A 169 -8.02 -8.49 18.46
CA GLY A 169 -9.16 -9.35 18.10
C GLY A 169 -10.22 -8.65 17.23
N GLU A 170 -9.87 -7.53 16.61
CA GLU A 170 -10.73 -6.79 15.70
C GLU A 170 -10.63 -7.33 14.27
N ARG A 171 -11.76 -7.42 13.58
CA ARG A 171 -11.79 -7.85 12.18
C ARG A 171 -11.33 -6.70 11.27
N MET A 172 -10.38 -6.99 10.38
CA MET A 172 -9.97 -6.07 9.33
C MET A 172 -10.92 -6.14 8.14
N GLU A 173 -11.28 -4.98 7.59
CA GLU A 173 -11.95 -4.88 6.30
C GLU A 173 -10.94 -5.18 5.19
N LYS A 174 -11.24 -6.18 4.34
CA LYS A 174 -10.35 -6.63 3.25
C LYS A 174 -11.11 -6.60 1.94
N HIS A 175 -10.48 -6.07 0.90
CA HIS A 175 -10.99 -6.05 -0.47
C HIS A 175 -10.00 -6.70 -1.40
N LEU A 176 -10.50 -7.45 -2.37
CA LEU A 176 -9.70 -8.02 -3.46
C LEU A 176 -9.74 -7.09 -4.66
N LEU A 177 -8.57 -6.76 -5.20
CA LEU A 177 -8.44 -6.12 -6.50
C LEU A 177 -7.79 -7.09 -7.49
N LEU A 178 -8.62 -7.64 -8.37
CA LEU A 178 -8.16 -8.53 -9.42
C LEU A 178 -7.74 -7.72 -10.65
N THR A 179 -6.45 -7.80 -10.99
CA THR A 179 -5.87 -7.09 -12.14
C THR A 179 -5.62 -8.04 -13.31
N ARG A 180 -5.48 -7.49 -14.53
CA ARG A 180 -5.15 -8.24 -15.75
C ARG A 180 -6.14 -9.38 -16.05
N TYR A 181 -7.37 -9.26 -15.61
CA TYR A 181 -8.41 -10.23 -15.90
C TYR A 181 -8.84 -10.13 -17.38
N ASP A 182 -8.91 -11.28 -18.03
CA ASP A 182 -9.40 -11.44 -19.40
C ASP A 182 -10.49 -12.53 -19.41
N ALA A 183 -11.74 -12.11 -19.58
CA ALA A 183 -12.89 -13.00 -19.54
C ALA A 183 -12.81 -14.12 -20.60
N ALA A 184 -12.34 -13.82 -21.82
CA ALA A 184 -12.23 -14.79 -22.88
C ALA A 184 -11.18 -15.88 -22.58
N ARG A 185 -10.07 -15.51 -21.91
CA ARG A 185 -9.07 -16.48 -21.43
C ARG A 185 -9.59 -17.33 -20.29
N ALA A 186 -10.34 -16.71 -19.37
CA ALA A 186 -10.96 -17.43 -18.25
C ALA A 186 -11.98 -18.48 -18.73
N GLU A 187 -12.80 -18.14 -19.73
CA GLU A 187 -13.76 -19.07 -20.33
C GLU A 187 -13.08 -20.25 -21.03
N ARG A 188 -11.92 -20.06 -21.65
CA ARG A 188 -11.14 -21.12 -22.27
C ARG A 188 -10.34 -21.99 -21.28
N GLY A 189 -10.32 -21.63 -20.00
CA GLY A 189 -9.53 -22.32 -18.98
C GLY A 189 -8.03 -21.93 -18.94
N ASP A 190 -7.63 -20.87 -19.66
CA ASP A 190 -6.25 -20.36 -19.67
C ASP A 190 -5.95 -19.43 -18.48
N MET A 191 -6.96 -19.14 -17.66
CA MET A 191 -6.90 -18.22 -16.54
C MET A 191 -7.95 -18.62 -15.49
N LEU A 192 -7.68 -18.37 -14.20
CA LEU A 192 -8.68 -18.59 -13.16
C LEU A 192 -9.87 -17.64 -13.35
N LYS A 193 -11.08 -18.14 -13.10
CA LYS A 193 -12.28 -17.31 -13.04
C LYS A 193 -12.31 -16.49 -11.76
N VAL A 194 -13.09 -15.41 -11.75
CA VAL A 194 -13.28 -14.57 -10.57
C VAL A 194 -13.78 -15.40 -9.39
N ASP A 195 -14.78 -16.26 -9.61
CA ASP A 195 -15.37 -17.09 -8.56
C ASP A 195 -14.34 -18.07 -7.95
N ASP A 196 -13.47 -18.66 -8.78
CA ASP A 196 -12.39 -19.54 -8.30
C ASP A 196 -11.42 -18.77 -7.37
N VAL A 197 -11.07 -17.52 -7.73
CA VAL A 197 -10.19 -16.68 -6.92
C VAL A 197 -10.85 -16.28 -5.60
N LEU A 198 -12.13 -15.90 -5.62
CA LEU A 198 -12.90 -15.55 -4.42
C LEU A 198 -13.05 -16.74 -3.48
N GLU A 199 -13.34 -17.95 -4.02
CA GLU A 199 -13.44 -19.17 -3.23
C GLU A 199 -12.12 -19.51 -2.53
N ILE A 200 -10.99 -19.43 -3.25
CA ILE A 200 -9.66 -19.72 -2.69
C ILE A 200 -9.30 -18.72 -1.58
N LEU A 201 -9.53 -17.43 -1.79
CA LEU A 201 -9.07 -16.37 -0.87
C LEU A 201 -10.05 -16.08 0.27
N SER A 202 -11.28 -16.54 0.19
CA SER A 202 -12.33 -16.35 1.22
C SER A 202 -12.50 -14.87 1.65
N ILE A 203 -12.33 -13.93 0.73
CA ILE A 203 -12.60 -12.50 0.93
C ILE A 203 -13.67 -12.02 -0.05
N PRO A 204 -14.50 -11.04 0.37
CA PRO A 204 -15.56 -10.51 -0.46
C PRO A 204 -15.05 -9.67 -1.64
#